data_1f84cc118059cd7f8df334be516a7182
#
_entry.id   1f84cc118059cd7f8df334be516a7182
#
_cell.length_a   1.000
_cell.length_b   1.000
_cell.length_c   1.000
_cell.angle_alpha   90.00
_cell.angle_beta   90.00
_cell.angle_gamma   90.00
#
_symmetry.space_group_name_H-M   'P 1'
#
loop_
_entity.id
_entity.type
_entity.pdbx_description
1 polymer ?
#
loop_
_entity_poly.entity_id
_entity_poly.type
_entity_poly.pdbx_seq_one_letter_code
_entity_poly.pdbx_strand_id
1 'polypeptide(L)' 'MDLDNRSVQILQAVASTVKISSKEIMEKYDLTRNQLDYAIKKINDYLEENNYRKIIRSRNGLSLIHI' A
#
# COMPACT_ATOMS: atom_id res chain seq x y z
N MET A 1 11.63 -9.16 7.04
CA MET A 1 10.42 -9.70 6.37
C MET A 1 10.44 -9.32 4.91
N ASP A 2 10.22 -10.28 4.04
CA ASP A 2 10.19 -10.03 2.59
C ASP A 2 8.77 -9.85 2.12
N LEU A 3 8.58 -8.86 1.24
CA LEU A 3 7.27 -8.64 0.62
C LEU A 3 7.14 -9.53 -0.60
N ASP A 4 5.93 -10.03 -0.84
CA ASP A 4 5.65 -10.76 -2.06
C ASP A 4 5.53 -9.79 -3.25
N ASN A 5 5.47 -10.33 -4.46
CA ASN A 5 5.44 -9.51 -5.67
C ASN A 5 4.24 -8.57 -5.70
N ARG A 6 3.08 -9.05 -5.24
CA ARG A 6 1.87 -8.23 -5.23
C ARG A 6 2.02 -7.04 -4.29
N SER A 7 2.54 -7.28 -3.09
CA SER A 7 2.76 -6.21 -2.12
C SER A 7 3.78 -5.19 -2.63
N VAL A 8 4.84 -5.65 -3.28
CA VAL A 8 5.84 -4.76 -3.88
C VAL A 8 5.20 -3.89 -4.96
N GLN A 9 4.35 -4.45 -5.81
CA GLN A 9 3.67 -3.70 -6.85
C GLN A 9 2.75 -2.64 -6.26
N ILE A 10 2.02 -2.97 -5.21
CA ILE A 10 1.14 -2.01 -4.54
C ILE A 10 1.96 -0.89 -3.92
N LEU A 11 3.04 -1.23 -3.25
CA LEU A 11 3.93 -0.24 -2.65
C LEU A 11 4.50 0.70 -3.71
N GLN A 12 4.94 0.16 -4.85
CA GLN A 12 5.45 0.98 -5.94
C GLN A 12 4.39 1.91 -6.51
N ALA A 13 3.15 1.43 -6.64
CA ALA A 13 2.05 2.25 -7.13
C ALA A 13 1.77 3.41 -6.18
N VAL A 14 1.76 3.16 -4.88
CA VAL A 14 1.52 4.21 -3.89
C VAL A 14 2.70 5.19 -3.85
N ALA A 15 3.91 4.69 -3.96
CA ALA A 15 5.11 5.54 -3.92
C ALA A 15 5.26 6.41 -5.16
N SER A 16 4.74 5.96 -6.30
CA SER A 16 4.87 6.68 -7.57
C SER A 16 3.86 7.80 -7.74
N THR A 17 2.83 7.84 -6.89
CA THR A 17 1.77 8.85 -7.00
C THR A 17 1.63 9.58 -5.69
N VAL A 18 1.08 10.80 -5.76
CA VAL A 18 0.78 11.55 -4.54
C VAL A 18 -0.35 10.86 -3.79
N LYS A 19 -1.36 10.44 -4.51
CA LYS A 19 -2.49 9.68 -3.95
C LYS A 19 -3.01 8.70 -4.99
N ILE A 20 -3.43 7.54 -4.52
CA ILE A 20 -4.09 6.55 -5.37
C ILE A 20 -5.24 5.97 -4.55
N SER A 21 -6.42 5.85 -5.14
CA SER A 21 -7.58 5.34 -4.41
C SER A 21 -7.48 3.83 -4.23
N SER A 22 -8.10 3.34 -3.14
CA SER A 22 -8.19 1.90 -2.89
C SER A 22 -8.89 1.20 -4.05
N LYS A 23 -9.93 1.83 -4.61
CA LYS A 23 -10.66 1.27 -5.73
C LYS A 23 -9.77 1.09 -6.96
N GLU A 24 -8.93 2.08 -7.24
CA GLU A 24 -8.01 1.98 -8.37
C GLU A 24 -7.03 0.83 -8.21
N ILE A 25 -6.50 0.64 -7.01
CA ILE A 25 -5.58 -0.46 -6.75
C ILE A 25 -6.30 -1.79 -6.88
N MET A 26 -7.50 -1.92 -6.32
CA MET A 26 -8.27 -3.16 -6.42
C MET A 26 -8.57 -3.53 -7.86
N GLU A 27 -8.91 -2.56 -8.69
CA GLU A 27 -9.20 -2.80 -10.10
C GLU A 27 -7.93 -3.13 -10.88
N LYS A 28 -6.85 -2.40 -10.62
CA LYS A 28 -5.60 -2.57 -11.35
C LYS A 28 -4.97 -3.94 -11.11
N TYR A 29 -5.05 -4.44 -9.89
CA TYR A 29 -4.40 -5.69 -9.51
C TYR A 29 -5.40 -6.81 -9.24
N ASP A 30 -6.67 -6.58 -9.55
CA ASP A 30 -7.75 -7.58 -9.39
C ASP A 30 -7.79 -8.13 -7.97
N LEU A 31 -7.92 -7.23 -7.00
CA LEU A 31 -7.93 -7.56 -5.58
C LEU A 31 -9.30 -7.37 -4.97
N THR A 32 -9.64 -8.23 -4.00
CA THR A 32 -10.77 -7.97 -3.13
C THR A 32 -10.37 -6.97 -2.04
N ARG A 33 -11.36 -6.44 -1.33
CA ARG A 33 -11.11 -5.53 -0.22
C ARG A 33 -10.22 -6.18 0.84
N ASN A 34 -10.52 -7.44 1.18
CA ASN A 34 -9.75 -8.17 2.18
C ASN A 34 -8.31 -8.39 1.75
N GLN A 35 -8.10 -8.70 0.48
CA GLN A 35 -6.76 -8.88 -0.06
C GLN A 35 -5.96 -7.58 -0.01
N LEU A 36 -6.61 -6.47 -0.34
CA LEU A 36 -5.95 -5.16 -0.26
C LEU A 36 -5.60 -4.82 1.19
N ASP A 37 -6.54 -5.02 2.12
CA ASP A 37 -6.30 -4.73 3.53
C ASP A 37 -5.13 -5.54 4.08
N TYR A 38 -5.07 -6.81 3.75
CA TYR A 38 -3.98 -7.67 4.16
C TYR A 38 -2.65 -7.20 3.59
N ALA A 39 -2.64 -6.85 2.31
CA ALA A 39 -1.43 -6.39 1.64
C ALA A 39 -0.91 -5.09 2.25
N ILE A 40 -1.81 -4.14 2.54
CA ILE A 40 -1.42 -2.87 3.14
C ILE A 40 -0.85 -3.09 4.54
N LYS A 41 -1.46 -3.95 5.33
CA LYS A 41 -0.96 -4.27 6.66
C LYS A 41 0.44 -4.86 6.58
N LYS A 42 0.65 -5.79 5.67
CA LYS A 42 1.94 -6.44 5.48
C LYS A 42 3.00 -5.43 5.03
N ILE A 43 2.64 -4.54 4.11
CA ILE A 43 3.53 -3.48 3.64
C ILE A 43 3.89 -2.54 4.80
N ASN A 44 2.92 -2.14 5.60
CA ASN A 44 3.17 -1.25 6.72
C ASN A 44 4.08 -1.88 7.78
N ASP A 45 3.90 -3.17 8.05
CA ASP A 45 4.78 -3.89 8.96
C ASP A 45 6.22 -3.89 8.44
N TYR A 46 6.39 -4.12 7.15
CA TYR A 46 7.69 -4.07 6.50
C TYR A 46 8.31 -2.68 6.60
N LEU A 47 7.54 -1.65 6.29
CA LEU A 47 8.02 -0.27 6.31
C LEU A 47 8.40 0.16 7.72
N GLU A 48 7.59 -0.20 8.70
CA GLU A 48 7.88 0.12 10.09
C GLU A 48 9.15 -0.57 10.57
N GLU A 49 9.33 -1.83 10.20
CA GLU A 49 10.49 -2.62 10.56
C GLU A 49 11.78 -2.01 10.02
N ASN A 50 11.71 -1.35 8.88
CA ASN A 50 12.85 -0.72 8.21
C ASN A 50 12.92 0.79 8.42
N ASN A 51 12.12 1.33 9.33
CA ASN A 51 12.05 2.77 9.62
C ASN A 51 11.67 3.63 8.42
N TYR A 52 10.87 3.07 7.52
CA TYR A 52 10.33 3.79 6.38
C TYR A 52 8.97 4.39 6.72
N ARG A 53 8.46 5.21 5.81
CA ARG A 53 7.15 5.84 5.94
C ARG A 53 6.05 4.80 5.74
N LYS A 54 4.97 4.93 6.52
CA LYS A 54 3.83 4.02 6.40
C LYS A 54 2.83 4.52 5.37
N ILE A 55 2.03 3.58 4.83
CA ILE A 55 0.91 3.93 3.98
C ILE A 55 -0.28 4.31 4.86
N ILE A 56 -0.84 5.49 4.62
CA ILE A 56 -2.04 5.95 5.31
C ILE A 56 -3.24 5.79 4.39
N ARG A 57 -4.35 5.36 4.96
CA ARG A 57 -5.63 5.39 4.28
C ARG A 57 -6.37 6.66 4.67
N SER A 58 -6.86 7.38 3.68
CA SER A 58 -7.68 8.55 3.90
C SER A 58 -8.90 8.48 3.00
N ARG A 59 -9.80 9.44 3.15
CA ARG A 59 -10.98 9.52 2.28
C ARG A 59 -10.62 9.63 0.81
N ASN A 60 -9.48 10.23 0.54
CA ASN A 60 -9.06 10.51 -0.84
C ASN A 60 -8.14 9.43 -1.41
N GLY A 61 -7.79 8.42 -0.62
CA GLY A 61 -6.98 7.32 -1.11
C GLY A 61 -5.80 7.00 -0.20
N LEU A 62 -4.83 6.30 -0.78
CA LEU A 62 -3.63 5.86 -0.08
C LEU A 62 -2.48 6.79 -0.36
N SER A 63 -1.67 7.05 0.65
CA SER A 63 -0.45 7.85 0.49
C SER A 63 0.58 7.42 1.52
N LEU A 64 1.85 7.73 1.25
CA LEU A 64 2.92 7.49 2.21
C LEU A 64 2.97 8.64 3.20
N ILE A 65 3.16 8.30 4.48
CA ILE A 65 3.32 9.30 5.52
C ILE A 65 4.75 9.84 5.48
N HIS A 66 4.86 11.15 5.54
CA HIS A 66 6.16 11.79 5.76
C HIS A 66 6.41 11.84 7.27
N ILE A 67 7.42 11.16 7.68
CA ILE A 67 7.86 11.19 9.07
C ILE A 67 8.96 12.22 9.21
#